data_0763816df45fb42620ffc321909fc11c
#
_entry.id   0763816df45fb42620ffc321909fc11c
#
_cell.length_a   1.000
_cell.length_b   1.000
_cell.length_c   1.000
_cell.angle_alpha   90.00
_cell.angle_beta   90.00
_cell.angle_gamma   90.00
#
_symmetry.space_group_name_H-M   'P 1'
#
loop_
_entity.id
_entity.type
_entity.pdbx_description
1 polymer ?
#
loop_
_entity_poly.entity_id
_entity_poly.type
_entity_poly.pdbx_seq_one_letter_code
_entity_poly.pdbx_strand_id
1 'polypeptide(L)'
;TSGAGKKILDITKVKPGCVITDVARPLDLPASEVAKRPDVLVIESGEILLPGKVKMKNIGLPKGVAYACLAETIVLALEGRFENFTVGRTIEWEKVREIYRLGIKHGMTLAAISGVNGPFSDADIRKVRRLALAARTKGAKGAKPVKPVKAVKARKAKAPARAARR
;
A
#
# COMPACT_ATOMS: atom_id res chain seq x y z
N THR A 1 5.49 -0.46 2.84
CA THR A 1 6.25 -0.73 4.08
C THR A 1 5.30 -1.08 5.21
N SER A 2 5.71 -1.84 6.20
CA SER A 2 4.90 -2.27 7.35
C SER A 2 5.77 -2.60 8.59
N GLY A 3 6.76 -1.76 8.87
CA GLY A 3 7.70 -1.94 9.98
C GLY A 3 7.21 -1.44 11.34
N ALA A 4 5.98 -0.94 11.43
CA ALA A 4 5.39 -0.38 12.65
C ALA A 4 6.26 0.73 13.28
N GLY A 5 6.68 1.70 12.47
CA GLY A 5 7.53 2.82 12.86
C GLY A 5 9.02 2.50 12.99
N LYS A 6 9.43 1.28 12.66
CA LYS A 6 10.85 0.93 12.59
C LYS A 6 11.40 1.29 11.21
N LYS A 7 12.60 1.87 11.17
CA LYS A 7 13.27 2.18 9.90
C LYS A 7 13.68 0.89 9.18
N ILE A 8 12.81 0.37 8.33
CA ILE A 8 13.06 -0.82 7.52
C ILE A 8 13.53 -0.49 6.09
N LEU A 9 13.41 0.76 5.68
CA LEU A 9 13.76 1.23 4.35
C LEU A 9 14.61 2.50 4.42
N ASP A 10 15.72 2.50 3.69
CA ASP A 10 16.50 3.71 3.44
C ASP A 10 16.01 4.36 2.13
N ILE A 11 15.21 5.41 2.25
CA ILE A 11 14.63 6.11 1.10
C ILE A 11 15.68 6.71 0.17
N THR A 12 16.89 6.98 0.67
CA THR A 12 17.98 7.56 -0.15
C THR A 12 18.49 6.59 -1.20
N LYS A 13 18.28 5.28 -0.98
CA LYS A 13 18.76 4.19 -1.87
C LYS A 13 17.74 3.72 -2.90
N VAL A 14 16.50 4.21 -2.84
CA VAL A 14 15.48 3.79 -3.82
C VAL A 14 15.69 4.48 -5.17
N LYS A 15 15.20 3.86 -6.23
CA LYS A 15 15.31 4.40 -7.60
C LYS A 15 14.48 5.69 -7.75
N PRO A 16 14.95 6.66 -8.54
CA PRO A 16 14.14 7.83 -8.91
C PRO A 16 12.78 7.44 -9.47
N GLY A 17 11.72 8.07 -8.98
CA GLY A 17 10.34 7.78 -9.36
C GLY A 17 9.76 6.50 -8.75
N CYS A 18 10.40 5.95 -7.72
CA CYS A 18 9.82 4.88 -6.94
C CYS A 18 8.51 5.36 -6.28
N VAL A 19 7.52 4.49 -6.23
CA VAL A 19 6.30 4.68 -5.44
C VAL A 19 6.39 3.77 -4.23
N ILE A 20 6.30 4.34 -3.05
CA ILE A 20 6.32 3.64 -1.77
C ILE A 20 4.94 3.76 -1.16
N THR A 21 4.33 2.64 -0.85
CA THR A 21 3.07 2.57 -0.12
C THR A 21 3.38 2.21 1.33
N ASP A 22 3.19 3.16 2.23
CA ASP A 22 3.41 2.99 3.66
C ASP A 22 2.09 2.63 4.34
N VAL A 23 1.97 1.37 4.75
CA VAL A 23 0.79 0.83 5.45
C VAL A 23 1.01 0.72 6.95
N ALA A 24 2.19 1.10 7.44
CA ALA A 24 2.52 1.01 8.86
C ALA A 24 1.75 2.05 9.69
N ARG A 25 1.47 1.69 10.92
CA ARG A 25 1.01 2.62 11.95
C ARG A 25 1.76 2.31 13.26
N PRO A 26 2.58 3.27 13.75
CA PRO A 26 2.97 4.53 13.12
C PRO A 26 3.75 4.32 11.81
N LEU A 27 3.81 5.38 10.97
CA LEU A 27 4.47 5.34 9.66
C LEU A 27 5.95 4.97 9.76
N ASP A 28 6.46 4.18 8.81
CA ASP A 28 7.87 3.82 8.71
C ASP A 28 8.72 4.99 8.16
N LEU A 29 8.10 5.86 7.36
CA LEU A 29 8.75 7.00 6.71
C LEU A 29 8.12 8.32 7.20
N PRO A 30 8.68 8.94 8.26
CA PRO A 30 8.22 10.24 8.74
C PRO A 30 8.55 11.34 7.73
N ALA A 31 7.92 12.51 7.87
CA ALA A 31 8.05 13.64 6.95
C ALA A 31 9.52 14.06 6.69
N SER A 32 10.38 13.98 7.71
CA SER A 32 11.81 14.28 7.59
C SER A 32 12.57 13.31 6.68
N GLU A 33 12.17 12.06 6.62
CA GLU A 33 12.74 11.08 5.67
C GLU A 33 12.19 11.30 4.26
N VAL A 34 10.87 11.49 4.12
CA VAL A 34 10.21 11.75 2.83
C VAL A 34 10.79 12.98 2.15
N ALA A 35 11.07 14.05 2.89
CA ALA A 35 11.63 15.31 2.37
C ALA A 35 13.01 15.14 1.69
N LYS A 36 13.76 14.08 2.03
CA LYS A 36 15.08 13.81 1.41
C LYS A 36 14.99 13.41 -0.06
N ARG A 37 13.82 12.93 -0.51
CA ARG A 37 13.63 12.38 -1.85
C ARG A 37 12.32 12.88 -2.50
N PRO A 38 12.31 14.17 -2.93
CA PRO A 38 11.13 14.75 -3.57
C PRO A 38 10.79 14.16 -4.95
N ASP A 39 11.66 13.30 -5.48
CA ASP A 39 11.50 12.52 -6.70
C ASP A 39 10.87 11.13 -6.45
N VAL A 40 10.53 10.81 -5.20
CA VAL A 40 9.89 9.56 -4.77
C VAL A 40 8.51 9.87 -4.23
N LEU A 41 7.50 9.13 -4.67
CA LEU A 41 6.14 9.27 -4.18
C LEU A 41 5.93 8.34 -2.99
N VAL A 42 5.75 8.90 -1.79
CA VAL A 42 5.44 8.14 -0.59
C VAL A 42 3.97 8.35 -0.25
N ILE A 43 3.19 7.28 -0.31
CA ILE A 43 1.74 7.29 -0.12
C ILE A 43 1.43 6.59 1.21
N GLU A 44 0.67 7.25 2.07
CA GLU A 44 -0.05 6.60 3.15
C GLU A 44 -1.20 5.79 2.56
N SER A 45 -1.39 4.57 3.01
CA SER A 45 -2.41 3.71 2.42
C SER A 45 -3.20 2.94 3.48
N GLY A 46 -4.19 2.21 2.99
CA GLY A 46 -5.14 1.54 3.86
C GLY A 46 -6.23 2.48 4.35
N GLU A 47 -6.60 3.48 3.56
CA GLU A 47 -7.63 4.46 3.86
C GLU A 47 -8.81 4.32 2.90
N ILE A 48 -10.02 4.25 3.47
CA ILE A 48 -11.28 4.03 2.77
C ILE A 48 -12.22 5.18 3.09
N LEU A 49 -12.82 5.76 2.06
CA LEU A 49 -13.89 6.74 2.20
C LEU A 49 -15.22 6.01 2.42
N LEU A 50 -15.84 6.28 3.58
CA LEU A 50 -17.15 5.73 3.94
C LEU A 50 -18.26 6.52 3.26
N PRO A 51 -19.36 5.88 2.85
CA PRO A 51 -20.50 6.54 2.23
C PRO A 51 -21.28 7.39 3.23
N GLY A 52 -21.85 8.50 2.76
CA GLY A 52 -22.74 9.35 3.54
C GLY A 52 -22.05 10.17 4.62
N LYS A 53 -22.84 10.65 5.60
CA LYS A 53 -22.36 11.47 6.71
C LYS A 53 -22.16 10.62 7.97
N VAL A 54 -21.04 9.94 8.06
CA VAL A 54 -20.74 9.07 9.20
C VAL A 54 -20.26 9.91 10.39
N LYS A 55 -20.88 9.70 11.56
CA LYS A 55 -20.43 10.24 12.84
C LYS A 55 -19.59 9.19 13.56
N MET A 56 -18.31 9.45 13.72
CA MET A 56 -17.38 8.55 14.43
C MET A 56 -16.38 9.37 15.26
N LYS A 57 -15.76 8.73 16.25
CA LYS A 57 -14.69 9.37 17.02
C LYS A 57 -13.55 9.77 16.09
N ASN A 58 -12.81 10.80 16.49
CA ASN A 58 -11.57 11.16 15.80
C ASN A 58 -10.55 10.01 15.97
N ILE A 59 -10.15 9.43 14.87
CA ILE A 59 -9.16 8.34 14.79
C ILE A 59 -7.87 8.80 14.09
N GLY A 60 -7.67 10.11 13.97
CA GLY A 60 -6.51 10.70 13.29
C GLY A 60 -6.65 10.78 11.77
N LEU A 61 -7.84 10.52 11.23
CA LEU A 61 -8.13 10.60 9.79
C LEU A 61 -9.16 11.71 9.50
N PRO A 62 -9.26 12.20 8.27
CA PRO A 62 -10.32 13.11 7.83
C PRO A 62 -11.72 12.53 8.09
N LYS A 63 -12.71 13.41 8.24
CA LYS A 63 -14.11 12.99 8.44
C LYS A 63 -14.58 12.08 7.30
N GLY A 64 -15.19 10.96 7.65
CA GLY A 64 -15.69 9.97 6.70
C GLY A 64 -14.62 9.04 6.15
N VAL A 65 -13.38 9.16 6.58
CA VAL A 65 -12.30 8.23 6.21
C VAL A 65 -12.04 7.27 7.35
N ALA A 66 -11.90 5.98 7.03
CA ALA A 66 -11.58 4.92 7.97
C ALA A 66 -10.34 4.13 7.50
N TYR A 67 -9.62 3.53 8.44
CA TYR A 67 -8.61 2.53 8.09
C TYR A 67 -9.27 1.31 7.46
N ALA A 68 -8.60 0.66 6.52
CA ALA A 68 -9.15 -0.49 5.79
C ALA A 68 -9.57 -1.64 6.71
N CYS A 69 -8.84 -1.89 7.79
CA CYS A 69 -9.21 -2.91 8.79
C CYS A 69 -10.53 -2.56 9.51
N LEU A 70 -10.76 -1.28 9.82
CA LEU A 70 -12.03 -0.84 10.37
C LEU A 70 -13.15 -0.90 9.33
N ALA A 71 -12.87 -0.53 8.07
CA ALA A 71 -13.84 -0.64 6.99
C ALA A 71 -14.25 -2.10 6.74
N GLU A 72 -13.31 -3.07 6.82
CA GLU A 72 -13.63 -4.50 6.76
C GLU A 72 -14.59 -4.90 7.88
N THR A 73 -14.31 -4.51 9.11
CA THR A 73 -15.18 -4.80 10.27
C THR A 73 -16.58 -4.21 10.07
N ILE A 74 -16.68 -2.98 9.57
CA ILE A 74 -17.97 -2.33 9.28
C ILE A 74 -18.74 -3.12 8.22
N VAL A 75 -18.07 -3.51 7.12
CA VAL A 75 -18.69 -4.26 6.03
C VAL A 75 -19.21 -5.61 6.51
N LEU A 76 -18.40 -6.35 7.27
CA LEU A 76 -18.81 -7.65 7.82
C LEU A 76 -20.01 -7.49 8.76
N ALA A 77 -20.04 -6.45 9.59
CA ALA A 77 -21.19 -6.17 10.45
C ALA A 77 -22.45 -5.85 9.65
N LEU A 78 -22.35 -5.07 8.55
CA LEU A 78 -23.48 -4.79 7.65
C LEU A 78 -23.99 -6.02 6.93
N GLU A 79 -23.13 -7.01 6.66
CA GLU A 79 -23.51 -8.30 6.09
C GLU A 79 -23.98 -9.32 7.15
N GLY A 80 -24.04 -8.94 8.44
CA GLY A 80 -24.41 -9.83 9.54
C GLY A 80 -23.38 -10.93 9.81
N ARG A 81 -22.13 -10.75 9.39
CA ARG A 81 -21.04 -11.73 9.50
C ARG A 81 -20.12 -11.36 10.67
N PHE A 82 -20.17 -12.15 11.72
CA PHE A 82 -19.37 -11.96 12.95
C PHE A 82 -18.28 -13.05 13.03
N GLU A 83 -17.31 -12.98 12.12
CA GLU A 83 -16.25 -13.96 11.96
C GLU A 83 -14.88 -13.29 11.74
N ASN A 84 -13.79 -14.03 12.00
CA ASN A 84 -12.46 -13.66 11.58
C ASN A 84 -12.35 -13.80 10.06
N PHE A 85 -11.98 -12.73 9.36
CA PHE A 85 -11.98 -12.72 7.89
C PHE A 85 -10.58 -12.62 7.31
N THR A 86 -9.98 -11.43 7.20
CA THR A 86 -8.61 -11.28 6.70
C THR A 86 -7.63 -11.13 7.85
N VAL A 87 -7.36 -12.21 8.59
CA VAL A 87 -6.50 -12.22 9.77
C VAL A 87 -5.21 -12.96 9.52
N GLY A 88 -4.10 -12.43 10.06
CA GLY A 88 -2.80 -13.06 10.00
C GLY A 88 -1.99 -12.71 8.76
N ARG A 89 -1.00 -13.54 8.44
CA ARG A 89 -0.05 -13.30 7.33
C ARG A 89 -0.40 -14.08 6.06
N THR A 90 -1.13 -15.17 6.20
CA THR A 90 -1.56 -16.02 5.08
C THR A 90 -3.03 -15.73 4.82
N ILE A 91 -3.29 -14.70 4.04
CA ILE A 91 -4.65 -14.29 3.69
C ILE A 91 -5.01 -14.92 2.35
N GLU A 92 -6.18 -15.58 2.29
CA GLU A 92 -6.72 -16.15 1.06
C GLU A 92 -7.12 -15.03 0.09
N TRP A 93 -6.66 -15.11 -1.12
CA TRP A 93 -6.95 -14.13 -2.17
C TRP A 93 -8.45 -13.96 -2.41
N GLU A 94 -9.20 -15.05 -2.32
CA GLU A 94 -10.66 -15.06 -2.49
C GLU A 94 -11.35 -14.17 -1.45
N LYS A 95 -10.92 -14.21 -0.20
CA LYS A 95 -11.43 -13.35 0.88
C LYS A 95 -11.10 -11.88 0.62
N VAL A 96 -9.90 -11.57 0.14
CA VAL A 96 -9.53 -10.20 -0.23
C VAL A 96 -10.45 -9.66 -1.32
N ARG A 97 -10.72 -10.45 -2.35
CA ARG A 97 -11.63 -10.08 -3.43
C ARG A 97 -13.07 -9.95 -2.97
N GLU A 98 -13.51 -10.81 -2.06
CA GLU A 98 -14.86 -10.77 -1.50
C GLU A 98 -15.07 -9.49 -0.69
N ILE A 99 -14.20 -9.20 0.28
CA ILE A 99 -14.36 -8.00 1.12
C ILE A 99 -14.28 -6.71 0.30
N TYR A 100 -13.47 -6.67 -0.74
CA TYR A 100 -13.42 -5.55 -1.67
C TYR A 100 -14.77 -5.34 -2.39
N ARG A 101 -15.40 -6.41 -2.88
CA ARG A 101 -16.71 -6.36 -3.54
C ARG A 101 -17.81 -5.93 -2.57
N LEU A 102 -17.79 -6.43 -1.36
CA LEU A 102 -18.73 -6.04 -0.31
C LEU A 102 -18.56 -4.56 0.06
N GLY A 103 -17.33 -4.06 0.16
CA GLY A 103 -17.06 -2.64 0.36
C GLY A 103 -17.70 -1.77 -0.72
N ILE A 104 -17.52 -2.13 -2.00
CA ILE A 104 -18.15 -1.43 -3.13
C ILE A 104 -19.68 -1.54 -3.06
N LYS A 105 -20.24 -2.71 -2.75
CA LYS A 105 -21.68 -2.93 -2.57
C LYS A 105 -22.28 -1.95 -1.56
N HIS A 106 -21.57 -1.68 -0.49
CA HIS A 106 -21.97 -0.73 0.55
C HIS A 106 -21.57 0.73 0.27
N GLY A 107 -21.10 1.04 -0.95
CA GLY A 107 -20.78 2.39 -1.39
C GLY A 107 -19.45 2.94 -0.85
N MET A 108 -18.59 2.09 -0.32
CA MET A 108 -17.24 2.49 0.07
C MET A 108 -16.37 2.72 -1.16
N THR A 109 -15.47 3.70 -1.09
CA THR A 109 -14.51 4.03 -2.15
C THR A 109 -13.12 4.24 -1.56
N LEU A 110 -12.10 4.24 -2.42
CA LEU A 110 -10.76 4.60 -1.98
C LEU A 110 -10.75 6.07 -1.53
N ALA A 111 -10.07 6.35 -0.43
CA ALA A 111 -9.79 7.73 -0.02
C ALA A 111 -8.85 8.43 -1.02
N ALA A 112 -8.71 9.75 -0.89
CA ALA A 112 -7.74 10.49 -1.70
C ALA A 112 -6.32 9.96 -1.47
N ILE A 113 -5.50 9.96 -2.52
CA ILE A 113 -4.07 9.62 -2.38
C ILE A 113 -3.43 10.68 -1.48
N SER A 114 -2.96 10.27 -0.31
CA SER A 114 -2.35 11.14 0.69
C SER A 114 -0.94 10.70 1.05
N GLY A 115 -0.17 11.61 1.59
CA GLY A 115 1.13 11.36 2.19
C GLY A 115 1.24 12.07 3.52
N VAL A 116 2.39 12.05 4.14
CA VAL A 116 2.66 12.62 5.48
C VAL A 116 2.28 14.12 5.62
N ASN A 117 2.09 14.82 4.52
CA ASN A 117 1.70 16.24 4.48
C ASN A 117 0.24 16.44 4.03
N GLY A 118 -0.55 15.38 3.94
CA GLY A 118 -1.93 15.40 3.48
C GLY A 118 -2.14 14.94 2.04
N PRO A 119 -3.32 15.18 1.47
CA PRO A 119 -3.68 14.72 0.13
C PRO A 119 -2.80 15.33 -0.96
N PHE A 120 -2.41 14.50 -1.92
CA PHE A 120 -1.72 14.95 -3.13
C PHE A 120 -2.70 15.51 -4.15
N SER A 121 -2.39 16.68 -4.69
CA SER A 121 -3.02 17.18 -5.90
C SER A 121 -2.39 16.54 -7.16
N ASP A 122 -3.09 16.62 -8.29
CA ASP A 122 -2.51 16.24 -9.59
C ASP A 122 -1.24 17.01 -9.92
N ALA A 123 -1.14 18.25 -9.44
CA ALA A 123 0.05 19.08 -9.63
C ALA A 123 1.26 18.52 -8.85
N ASP A 124 1.03 18.02 -7.64
CA ASP A 124 2.07 17.39 -6.81
C ASP A 124 2.57 16.11 -7.47
N ILE A 125 1.66 15.26 -7.94
CA ILE A 125 2.02 14.02 -8.65
C ILE A 125 2.82 14.33 -9.91
N ARG A 126 2.40 15.33 -10.70
CA ARG A 126 3.15 15.77 -11.89
C ARG A 126 4.53 16.32 -11.52
N LYS A 127 4.66 17.04 -10.39
CA LYS A 127 5.94 17.55 -9.89
C LYS A 127 6.89 16.40 -9.55
N VAL A 128 6.43 15.42 -8.78
CA VAL A 128 7.23 14.21 -8.46
C VAL A 128 7.69 13.51 -9.73
N ARG A 129 6.77 13.28 -10.69
CA ARG A 129 7.10 12.65 -11.98
C ARG A 129 8.19 13.43 -12.74
N ARG A 130 8.09 14.75 -12.80
CA ARG A 130 9.10 15.61 -13.47
C ARG A 130 10.47 15.49 -12.80
N LEU A 131 10.52 15.54 -11.47
CA LEU A 131 11.77 15.38 -10.70
C LEU A 131 12.37 13.99 -10.91
N ALA A 132 11.55 12.95 -10.92
CA ALA A 132 11.96 11.58 -11.16
C ALA A 132 12.59 11.40 -12.55
N LEU A 133 11.98 11.96 -13.59
CA LEU A 133 12.51 11.92 -14.96
C LEU A 133 13.84 12.65 -15.06
N ALA A 134 13.95 13.83 -14.44
CA ALA A 134 15.19 14.60 -14.41
C ALA A 134 16.32 13.85 -13.68
N ALA A 135 16.01 13.18 -12.58
CA ALA A 135 16.99 12.39 -11.83
C ALA A 135 17.45 11.14 -12.60
N ARG A 136 16.54 10.49 -13.35
CA ARG A 136 16.88 9.35 -14.21
C ARG A 136 17.82 9.74 -15.35
N THR A 137 17.58 10.87 -16.00
CA THR A 137 18.45 11.36 -17.09
C THR A 137 19.85 11.74 -16.59
N LYS A 138 19.96 12.29 -15.38
CA LYS A 138 21.26 12.55 -14.74
C LYS A 138 22.00 11.25 -14.40
N GLY A 139 21.30 10.25 -13.87
CA GLY A 139 21.86 8.94 -13.53
C GLY A 139 22.27 8.12 -14.76
N ALA A 140 21.54 8.21 -15.87
CA ALA A 140 21.85 7.51 -17.11
C ALA A 140 23.16 7.97 -17.77
N LYS A 141 23.55 9.24 -17.58
CA LYS A 141 24.83 9.79 -18.08
C LYS A 141 26.06 9.29 -17.32
N GLY A 142 25.87 8.64 -16.15
CA GLY A 142 26.94 8.10 -15.29
C GLY A 142 26.89 6.58 -15.08
N ALA A 143 25.89 5.89 -15.58
CA ALA A 143 25.71 4.48 -15.31
C ALA A 143 26.48 3.61 -16.31
N LYS A 144 27.47 2.83 -15.83
CA LYS A 144 27.99 1.67 -16.57
C LYS A 144 26.86 0.69 -16.85
N PRO A 145 26.82 0.03 -18.03
CA PRO A 145 25.75 -0.91 -18.36
C PRO A 145 25.67 -2.03 -17.31
N VAL A 146 24.52 -2.18 -16.69
CA VAL A 146 24.25 -3.26 -15.74
C VAL A 146 24.20 -4.56 -16.54
N LYS A 147 25.10 -5.52 -16.23
CA LYS A 147 25.04 -6.86 -16.81
C LYS A 147 23.67 -7.49 -16.52
N PRO A 148 23.02 -8.15 -17.51
CA PRO A 148 21.72 -8.77 -17.29
C PRO A 148 21.82 -9.81 -16.17
N VAL A 149 20.92 -9.72 -15.20
CA VAL A 149 20.80 -10.72 -14.14
C VAL A 149 20.40 -12.02 -14.79
N LYS A 150 21.26 -13.07 -14.63
CA LYS A 150 20.93 -14.41 -15.12
C LYS A 150 19.59 -14.84 -14.51
N ALA A 151 18.66 -15.25 -15.37
CA ALA A 151 17.36 -15.74 -14.95
C ALA A 151 17.52 -16.89 -13.94
N VAL A 152 16.95 -16.74 -12.77
CA VAL A 152 16.90 -17.81 -11.77
C VAL A 152 16.01 -18.91 -12.34
N LYS A 153 16.60 -20.08 -12.62
CA LYS A 153 15.83 -21.26 -13.07
C LYS A 153 14.77 -21.57 -12.01
N ALA A 154 13.50 -21.53 -12.42
CA ALA A 154 12.39 -21.93 -11.58
C ALA A 154 12.62 -23.36 -11.03
N ARG A 155 12.68 -23.50 -9.72
CA ARG A 155 12.68 -24.82 -9.08
C ARG A 155 11.34 -25.49 -9.37
N LYS A 156 11.37 -26.61 -10.12
CA LYS A 156 10.18 -27.46 -10.31
C LYS A 156 9.65 -27.87 -8.93
N ALA A 157 8.42 -27.47 -8.62
CA ALA A 157 7.71 -27.94 -7.45
C ALA A 157 7.51 -29.46 -7.57
N LYS A 158 7.96 -30.19 -6.55
CA LYS A 158 7.73 -31.63 -6.44
C LYS A 158 6.25 -31.83 -6.11
N ALA A 159 5.54 -32.54 -6.96
CA ALA A 159 4.12 -32.88 -6.72
C ALA A 159 3.96 -33.66 -5.40
N PRO A 160 2.89 -33.42 -4.61
CA PRO A 160 2.64 -34.17 -3.40
C PRO A 160 2.27 -35.61 -3.74
N ALA A 161 2.85 -36.56 -3.01
CA ALA A 161 2.56 -37.97 -3.11
C ALA A 161 1.10 -38.25 -2.79
N ARG A 162 0.42 -38.96 -3.68
CA ARG A 162 -0.97 -39.40 -3.56
C ARG A 162 -1.06 -40.41 -2.40
N ALA A 163 -1.67 -40.03 -1.28
CA ALA A 163 -1.95 -40.92 -0.19
C ALA A 163 -2.97 -41.98 -0.66
N ALA A 164 -2.57 -43.25 -0.63
CA ALA A 164 -3.46 -44.39 -0.91
C ALA A 164 -4.48 -44.50 0.23
N ARG A 165 -5.76 -44.51 -0.12
CA ARG A 165 -6.84 -44.89 0.80
C ARG A 165 -6.83 -46.39 0.96
N ARG A 166 -6.77 -46.86 2.19
CA ARG A 166 -7.36 -48.14 2.65
C ARG A 166 -8.50 -47.84 3.59
#